data_550bac050c9ccce51de9797e26522517
#
_entry.id   550bac050c9ccce51de9797e26522517
#
_cell.length_a   1.000
_cell.length_b   1.000
_cell.length_c   1.000
_cell.angle_alpha   90.00
_cell.angle_beta   90.00
_cell.angle_gamma   90.00
#
_symmetry.space_group_name_H-M   'P 1'
#
loop_
_entity.id
_entity.type
_entity.pdbx_description
1 polymer ?
#
loop_
_entity_poly.entity_id
_entity_poly.type
_entity_poly.pdbx_seq_one_letter_code
_entity_poly.pdbx_strand_id
1 'polypeptide(L)'
;MSRFAVIDTETTWYDRVMSVGAVIADSATLQPVETRYYILDPEFREGGMYSSALILRREDKHAFAAREEAMDDLLSCLNAHGAEQVFAYNARFDRAHLPELASFGWYDIMALAAYR
;
A
#
# COMPACT_ATOMS: atom_id res chain seq x y z
N MET A 1 -18.08 -3.71 13.29
CA MET A 1 -16.66 -4.08 13.33
C MET A 1 -15.87 -3.15 12.46
N SER A 2 -14.82 -2.62 12.99
CA SER A 2 -13.99 -1.72 12.18
C SER A 2 -12.80 -2.46 11.61
N ARG A 3 -12.33 -1.96 10.47
CA ARG A 3 -11.17 -2.48 9.78
C ARG A 3 -10.26 -1.34 9.39
N PHE A 4 -8.99 -1.65 9.28
CA PHE A 4 -7.99 -0.69 8.88
C PHE A 4 -7.06 -1.31 7.85
N ALA A 5 -6.32 -0.48 7.15
CA ALA A 5 -5.35 -0.94 6.17
C ALA A 5 -3.94 -0.56 6.62
N VAL A 6 -2.99 -1.42 6.30
CA VAL A 6 -1.57 -1.11 6.39
C VAL A 6 -1.06 -1.07 4.96
N ILE A 7 -0.45 0.03 4.57
CA ILE A 7 -0.01 0.25 3.18
C ILE A 7 1.49 0.52 3.15
N ASP A 8 2.14 -0.03 2.14
CA ASP A 8 3.56 0.16 1.88
C ASP A 8 3.77 0.40 0.38
N THR A 9 4.61 1.37 0.05
CA THR A 9 4.95 1.69 -1.33
C THR A 9 6.44 1.57 -1.55
N GLU A 10 6.82 1.19 -2.77
CA GLU A 10 8.19 1.25 -3.25
C GLU A 10 8.26 2.20 -4.43
N THR A 11 9.34 2.95 -4.51
CA THR A 11 9.52 3.93 -5.59
C THR A 11 10.71 3.61 -6.47
N THR A 12 10.66 4.11 -7.70
CA THR A 12 11.76 4.00 -8.66
C THR A 12 12.86 5.02 -8.32
N TRP A 13 13.97 4.93 -9.05
CA TRP A 13 15.03 5.92 -8.96
C TRP A 13 14.57 7.34 -9.32
N TYR A 14 13.45 7.45 -10.01
CA TYR A 14 12.86 8.73 -10.43
C TYR A 14 11.69 9.15 -9.54
N ASP A 15 11.58 8.55 -8.35
CA ASP A 15 10.56 8.87 -7.35
C ASP A 15 9.13 8.60 -7.82
N ARG A 16 8.95 7.59 -8.67
CA ARG A 16 7.62 7.15 -9.10
C ARG A 16 7.25 5.87 -8.38
N VAL A 17 6.01 5.74 -7.97
CA VAL A 17 5.56 4.52 -7.29
C VAL A 17 5.64 3.34 -8.26
N MET A 18 6.35 2.29 -7.85
CA MET A 18 6.48 1.06 -8.65
C MET A 18 5.76 -0.13 -8.04
N SER A 19 5.41 -0.07 -6.76
CA SER A 19 4.59 -1.10 -6.15
C SER A 19 3.80 -0.55 -4.97
N VAL A 20 2.64 -1.16 -4.72
CA VAL A 20 1.80 -0.85 -3.57
C VAL A 20 1.35 -2.15 -2.94
N GLY A 21 1.66 -2.31 -1.67
CA GLY A 21 1.15 -3.43 -0.88
C GLY A 21 0.14 -2.94 0.14
N ALA A 22 -0.93 -3.69 0.34
CA ALA A 22 -1.95 -3.36 1.32
C ALA A 22 -2.42 -4.62 2.03
N VAL A 23 -2.54 -4.51 3.35
CA VAL A 23 -3.15 -5.54 4.19
C VAL A 23 -4.32 -4.87 4.90
N ILE A 24 -5.50 -5.46 4.78
CA ILE A 24 -6.67 -5.01 5.52
C ILE A 24 -6.86 -5.96 6.68
N ALA A 25 -6.97 -5.41 7.88
CA ALA A 25 -7.06 -6.18 9.10
C ALA A 25 -8.27 -5.76 9.93
N ASP A 26 -8.73 -6.70 10.76
CA ASP A 26 -9.80 -6.46 11.71
C ASP A 26 -9.22 -5.78 12.95
N SER A 27 -9.85 -4.70 13.40
CA SER A 27 -9.36 -3.91 14.54
C SER A 27 -9.44 -4.64 15.86
N ALA A 28 -10.38 -5.57 16.01
CA ALA A 28 -10.57 -6.31 17.25
C ALA A 28 -9.57 -7.46 17.39
N THR A 29 -9.32 -8.20 16.31
CA THR A 29 -8.48 -9.40 16.34
C THR A 29 -7.07 -9.14 15.85
N LEU A 30 -6.85 -8.05 15.11
CA LEU A 30 -5.61 -7.72 14.41
C LEU A 30 -5.22 -8.76 13.37
N GLN A 31 -6.18 -9.59 12.94
CA GLN A 31 -5.94 -10.60 11.92
C GLN A 31 -6.20 -10.01 10.54
N PRO A 32 -5.37 -10.36 9.55
CA PRO A 32 -5.61 -9.92 8.19
C PRO A 32 -6.86 -10.57 7.62
N VAL A 33 -7.66 -9.79 6.91
CA VAL A 33 -8.87 -10.28 6.24
C VAL A 33 -8.74 -10.22 4.73
N GLU A 34 -7.83 -9.39 4.23
CA GLU A 34 -7.61 -9.25 2.79
C GLU A 34 -6.22 -8.68 2.54
N THR A 35 -5.57 -9.12 1.48
CA THR A 35 -4.29 -8.56 1.06
C THR A 35 -4.35 -8.21 -0.42
N ARG A 36 -3.62 -7.16 -0.80
CA ARG A 36 -3.43 -6.75 -2.18
C ARG A 36 -1.98 -6.38 -2.40
N TYR A 37 -1.46 -6.74 -3.54
CA TYR A 37 -0.14 -6.32 -3.94
C TYR A 37 -0.14 -6.02 -5.43
N TYR A 38 0.33 -4.83 -5.78
CA TYR A 38 0.36 -4.37 -7.16
C TYR A 38 1.77 -4.00 -7.55
N ILE A 39 2.17 -4.42 -8.74
CA ILE A 39 3.36 -3.90 -9.40
C ILE A 39 2.86 -2.99 -10.52
N LEU A 40 3.25 -1.72 -10.47
CA LEU A 40 2.74 -0.72 -11.39
C LEU A 40 3.56 -0.72 -12.68
N ASP A 41 2.91 -0.99 -13.78
CA ASP A 41 3.52 -1.05 -15.10
C ASP A 41 3.00 0.14 -15.93
N PRO A 42 3.85 0.95 -16.51
CA PRO A 42 5.28 0.72 -16.80
C PRO A 42 6.27 1.18 -15.73
N GLU A 43 5.84 1.82 -14.66
CA GLU A 43 6.74 2.47 -13.70
C GLU A 43 7.81 1.52 -13.16
N PHE A 44 7.46 0.28 -12.83
CA PHE A 44 8.43 -0.66 -12.25
C PHE A 44 9.62 -0.92 -13.15
N ARG A 45 9.48 -0.69 -14.46
CA ARG A 45 10.56 -0.92 -15.43
C ARG A 45 11.71 0.06 -15.31
N GLU A 46 11.47 1.18 -14.64
CA GLU A 46 12.52 2.17 -14.38
C GLU A 46 13.55 1.67 -13.38
N GLY A 47 13.18 0.67 -12.57
CA GLY A 47 14.06 0.14 -11.54
C GLY A 47 14.17 1.06 -10.34
N GLY A 48 14.60 0.48 -9.22
CA GLY A 48 14.78 1.21 -7.98
C GLY A 48 15.56 0.37 -6.97
N MET A 49 15.74 0.89 -5.79
CA MET A 49 16.49 0.23 -4.72
C MET A 49 15.92 -1.15 -4.38
N TYR A 50 14.59 -1.30 -4.49
CA TYR A 50 13.90 -2.53 -4.10
C TYR A 50 13.43 -3.38 -5.30
N SER A 51 14.02 -3.18 -6.48
CA SER A 51 13.63 -3.94 -7.68
C SER A 51 13.78 -5.44 -7.50
N SER A 52 14.82 -5.89 -6.80
CA SER A 52 15.02 -7.33 -6.54
C SER A 52 13.91 -7.90 -5.66
N ALA A 53 13.41 -7.14 -4.71
CA ALA A 53 12.29 -7.57 -3.89
C ALA A 53 11.01 -7.75 -4.72
N LEU A 54 10.77 -6.87 -5.70
CA LEU A 54 9.64 -7.04 -6.62
C LEU A 54 9.77 -8.32 -7.44
N ILE A 55 10.96 -8.60 -7.93
CA ILE A 55 11.21 -9.82 -8.71
C ILE A 55 10.90 -11.07 -7.89
N LEU A 56 11.34 -11.10 -6.65
CA LEU A 56 11.08 -12.23 -5.75
C LEU A 56 9.58 -12.40 -5.48
N ARG A 57 8.85 -11.30 -5.36
CA ARG A 57 7.42 -11.33 -5.09
C ARG A 57 6.57 -11.65 -6.31
N ARG A 58 7.14 -11.67 -7.50
CA ARG A 58 6.40 -12.00 -8.73
C ARG A 58 5.76 -13.37 -8.70
N GLU A 59 6.32 -14.30 -7.93
CA GLU A 59 5.77 -15.65 -7.79
C GLU A 59 4.58 -15.68 -6.84
N ASP A 60 4.38 -14.65 -6.06
CA ASP A 60 3.26 -14.52 -5.15
C ASP A 60 2.02 -13.97 -5.88
N LYS A 61 0.90 -13.96 -5.18
CA LYS A 61 -0.37 -13.49 -5.74
C LYS A 61 -0.39 -11.96 -5.79
N HIS A 62 0.15 -11.39 -6.82
CA HIS A 62 0.11 -9.96 -7.05
C HIS A 62 -0.25 -9.70 -8.51
N ALA A 63 -0.67 -8.49 -8.80
CA ALA A 63 -1.11 -8.10 -10.13
C ALA A 63 -0.19 -7.04 -10.71
N PHE A 64 0.24 -7.28 -11.95
CA PHE A 64 0.84 -6.23 -12.77
C PHE A 64 -0.31 -5.41 -13.35
N ALA A 65 -0.33 -4.13 -13.09
CA ALA A 65 -1.41 -3.28 -13.56
C ALA A 65 -0.93 -1.86 -13.77
N ALA A 66 -1.62 -1.12 -14.63
CA ALA A 66 -1.44 0.31 -14.71
C ALA A 66 -1.86 0.93 -13.38
N ARG A 67 -1.26 2.06 -13.04
CA ARG A 67 -1.54 2.72 -11.75
C ARG A 67 -3.02 2.99 -11.56
N GLU A 68 -3.70 3.47 -12.58
CA GLU A 68 -5.12 3.79 -12.49
C GLU A 68 -5.94 2.54 -12.12
N GLU A 69 -5.69 1.42 -12.79
CA GLU A 69 -6.39 0.17 -12.51
C GLU A 69 -6.09 -0.33 -11.10
N ALA A 70 -4.82 -0.28 -10.71
CA ALA A 70 -4.40 -0.73 -9.38
C ALA A 70 -5.06 0.09 -8.28
N MET A 71 -5.09 1.41 -8.43
CA MET A 71 -5.67 2.28 -7.43
C MET A 71 -7.19 2.15 -7.37
N ASP A 72 -7.85 1.95 -8.51
CA ASP A 72 -9.29 1.69 -8.54
C ASP A 72 -9.62 0.38 -7.79
N ASP A 73 -8.85 -0.66 -8.02
CA ASP A 73 -9.04 -1.93 -7.32
C ASP A 73 -8.80 -1.78 -5.82
N LEU A 74 -7.74 -1.08 -5.44
CA LEU A 74 -7.44 -0.86 -4.03
C LEU A 74 -8.54 -0.05 -3.33
N LEU A 75 -9.00 1.03 -3.96
CA LEU A 75 -10.10 1.83 -3.41
C LEU A 75 -11.36 1.02 -3.24
N SER A 76 -11.71 0.20 -4.24
CA SER A 76 -12.86 -0.69 -4.14
C SER A 76 -12.71 -1.68 -2.99
N CYS A 77 -11.52 -2.22 -2.82
CA CYS A 77 -11.23 -3.15 -1.74
C CYS A 77 -11.35 -2.49 -0.37
N LEU A 78 -10.78 -1.31 -0.21
CA LEU A 78 -10.87 -0.55 1.05
C LEU A 78 -12.31 -0.21 1.38
N ASN A 79 -13.07 0.24 0.41
CA ASN A 79 -14.47 0.60 0.61
C ASN A 79 -15.34 -0.62 0.92
N ALA A 80 -15.10 -1.73 0.24
CA ALA A 80 -15.84 -2.97 0.47
C ALA A 80 -15.65 -3.48 1.90
N HIS A 81 -14.47 -3.27 2.47
CA HIS A 81 -14.15 -3.70 3.84
C HIS A 81 -14.44 -2.61 4.88
N GLY A 82 -14.85 -1.43 4.47
CA GLY A 82 -15.12 -0.33 5.38
C GLY A 82 -13.87 0.21 6.05
N ALA A 83 -12.70 0.06 5.43
CA ALA A 83 -11.46 0.56 5.98
C ALA A 83 -11.33 2.06 5.69
N GLU A 84 -11.32 2.86 6.72
CA GLU A 84 -11.21 4.32 6.61
C GLU A 84 -9.86 4.85 7.09
N GLN A 85 -9.14 4.03 7.85
CA GLN A 85 -7.86 4.39 8.43
C GLN A 85 -6.75 3.61 7.74
N VAL A 86 -5.68 4.31 7.41
CA VAL A 86 -4.51 3.74 6.76
C VAL A 86 -3.29 3.97 7.65
N PHE A 87 -2.57 2.90 7.94
CA PHE A 87 -1.33 2.96 8.68
C PHE A 87 -0.19 2.67 7.72
N ALA A 88 0.90 3.41 7.87
CA ALA A 88 2.12 3.18 7.10
C ALA A 88 3.33 3.44 7.99
N TYR A 89 4.43 2.77 7.69
CA TYR A 89 5.62 2.90 8.52
C TYR A 89 6.24 4.29 8.41
N ASN A 90 6.09 4.93 7.27
CA ASN A 90 6.46 6.33 7.07
C ASN A 90 5.29 6.98 6.32
N ALA A 91 4.22 7.26 7.05
CA ALA A 91 2.95 7.68 6.45
C ALA A 91 3.06 8.95 5.61
N ARG A 92 3.93 9.87 6.00
CA ARG A 92 4.14 11.10 5.25
C ARG A 92 4.63 10.81 3.83
N PHE A 93 5.54 9.86 3.70
CA PHE A 93 6.07 9.44 2.42
C PHE A 93 4.99 8.74 1.58
N ASP A 94 4.35 7.73 2.15
CA ASP A 94 3.36 6.93 1.42
C ASP A 94 2.15 7.76 1.02
N ARG A 95 1.68 8.63 1.92
CA ARG A 95 0.55 9.51 1.62
C ARG A 95 0.88 10.48 0.48
N ALA A 96 2.07 11.04 0.48
CA ALA A 96 2.51 11.97 -0.57
C ALA A 96 2.55 11.28 -1.93
N HIS A 97 2.87 9.99 -1.96
CA HIS A 97 2.96 9.21 -3.19
C HIS A 97 1.64 8.58 -3.62
N LEU A 98 0.61 8.64 -2.79
CA LEU A 98 -0.71 8.06 -3.07
C LEU A 98 -1.81 9.11 -2.87
N PRO A 99 -1.84 10.16 -3.71
CA PRO A 99 -2.86 11.20 -3.57
C PRO A 99 -4.28 10.66 -3.76
N GLU A 100 -4.44 9.53 -4.42
CA GLU A 100 -5.73 8.85 -4.58
C GLU A 100 -6.33 8.47 -3.23
N LEU A 101 -5.51 8.30 -2.20
CA LEU A 101 -5.94 7.94 -0.86
C LEU A 101 -5.85 9.10 0.14
N ALA A 102 -5.74 10.33 -0.35
CA ALA A 102 -5.54 11.50 0.51
C ALA A 102 -6.70 11.73 1.49
N SER A 103 -7.90 11.28 1.14
CA SER A 103 -9.09 11.47 1.98
C SER A 103 -9.18 10.50 3.16
N PHE A 104 -8.34 9.46 3.17
CA PHE A 104 -8.30 8.50 4.26
C PHE A 104 -7.59 9.11 5.47
N GLY A 105 -7.87 8.55 6.65
CA GLY A 105 -7.12 8.93 7.85
C GLY A 105 -5.77 8.20 7.87
N TRP A 106 -4.69 8.93 7.76
CA TRP A 106 -3.34 8.37 7.74
C TRP A 106 -2.67 8.45 9.11
N TYR A 107 -2.04 7.35 9.50
CA TYR A 107 -1.35 7.25 10.79
C TYR A 107 0.05 6.67 10.57
N ASP A 108 1.04 7.26 11.21
CA ASP A 108 2.43 6.87 11.06
C ASP A 108 2.80 5.87 12.17
N ILE A 109 3.07 4.63 11.77
CA ILE A 109 3.45 3.58 12.72
C ILE A 109 4.77 3.91 13.40
N MET A 110 5.71 4.52 12.66
CA MET A 110 7.01 4.89 13.20
C MET A 110 6.87 5.95 14.29
N ALA A 111 6.01 6.94 14.08
CA ALA A 111 5.74 7.97 15.07
C ALA A 111 5.05 7.39 16.31
N LEU A 112 4.09 6.48 16.13
CA LEU A 112 3.44 5.80 17.25
C LEU A 112 4.43 4.97 18.05
N ALA A 113 5.34 4.28 17.38
CA ALA A 113 6.35 3.47 18.05
C ALA A 113 7.31 4.30 18.90
N ALA A 114 7.54 5.55 18.54
CA ALA A 114 8.45 6.43 19.28
C ALA A 114 7.92 6.80 20.67
N TYR A 115 6.65 6.58 20.93
CA TYR A 115 6.06 6.90 22.24
C TYR A 115 6.05 5.71 23.22
N ARG A 116 6.70 4.65 22.89
CA ARG A 116 6.75 3.47 23.75
C ARG A 116 7.90 3.48 24.75
#